data_5a9127e02699347d8c6a6bba2f5aaee6
#
_entry.id   5a9127e02699347d8c6a6bba2f5aaee6
#
_cell.length_a   1.000
_cell.length_b   1.000
_cell.length_c   1.000
_cell.angle_alpha   90.00
_cell.angle_beta   90.00
_cell.angle_gamma   90.00
#
_symmetry.space_group_name_H-M   'P 1'
#
loop_
_entity.id
_entity.type
_entity.pdbx_description
1 polymer ?
#
loop_
_entity_poly.entity_id
_entity_poly.type
_entity_poly.pdbx_seq_one_letter_code
_entity_poly.pdbx_strand_id
1 'polypeptide(L)'
;VDNLTELVTSSQRILLLQGPIGPFFKHFADWLVNVQGKYVYKLNFNAGDKFYFSSALEQQSIIDYRDTFENFEAFLLQLCQENEIDALVCFGDTRPYHQVAKRVSEQLQCSFWAFEEGYFRPHYVTLEKEGVNAFSPLPRDEKFFLDQLPNLIQPKQLLPVAKGFCPMAWLASCYYAVACCNKKDYPNYRHHRIYNLRYYIKLWVTSGIKRTWYLWKDRQFAKQVKQLKFGDFYILPLQVYDDSQVRIHCDFESVEHFLIYVLDSFVQNAPSYLTLIVKHHPMDRGFISYQPIIDRYIKHYPQLKNRLFYIHDVPMPILLRHGKGMITLNSTSGLSALIHNMPVIALGRANYDIPEITHQRSLAEFWNNPQKPDPMAFRAYHLYHLNKTQINGSFYNKVILPSKKFL
;
A
#
# COMPACT_ATOMS: atom_id res chain seq x y z
N VAL A 1 23.46 6.38 0.17
CA VAL A 1 22.51 7.50 0.11
C VAL A 1 21.12 6.91 0.07
N ASP A 2 20.16 7.42 0.87
CA ASP A 2 18.76 7.05 0.81
C ASP A 2 18.03 7.77 -0.34
N ASN A 3 16.86 7.27 -0.71
CA ASN A 3 16.10 7.77 -1.85
C ASN A 3 15.62 9.22 -1.68
N LEU A 4 15.32 9.67 -0.45
CA LEU A 4 14.94 11.07 -0.22
C LEU A 4 16.13 11.99 -0.49
N THR A 5 17.31 11.61 0.00
CA THR A 5 18.55 12.34 -0.26
C THR A 5 18.90 12.35 -1.74
N GLU A 6 18.76 11.18 -2.44
CA GLU A 6 19.00 11.11 -3.87
C GLU A 6 18.05 12.02 -4.66
N LEU A 7 16.73 11.96 -4.41
CA LEU A 7 15.76 12.85 -5.04
C LEU A 7 16.16 14.31 -4.91
N VAL A 8 16.49 14.73 -3.69
CA VAL A 8 16.79 16.14 -3.39
C VAL A 8 18.12 16.58 -3.97
N THR A 9 19.16 15.75 -3.90
CA THR A 9 20.51 16.13 -4.41
C THR A 9 20.62 16.09 -5.92
N SER A 10 19.83 15.22 -6.58
CA SER A 10 19.83 15.09 -8.04
C SER A 10 18.84 16.02 -8.76
N SER A 11 17.98 16.73 -8.03
CA SER A 11 16.92 17.52 -8.64
C SER A 11 16.88 18.95 -8.11
N GLN A 12 16.56 19.91 -8.98
CA GLN A 12 16.41 21.33 -8.63
C GLN A 12 14.97 21.82 -8.84
N ARG A 13 14.26 21.30 -9.85
CA ARG A 13 12.90 21.70 -10.25
C ARG A 13 11.98 20.49 -10.22
N ILE A 14 11.18 20.41 -9.17
CA ILE A 14 10.41 19.21 -8.83
C ILE A 14 8.92 19.46 -9.08
N LEU A 15 8.29 18.62 -9.91
CA LEU A 15 6.85 18.63 -10.13
C LEU A 15 6.15 17.59 -9.25
N LEU A 16 5.30 18.03 -8.34
CA LEU A 16 4.43 17.20 -7.53
C LEU A 16 3.09 16.98 -8.24
N LEU A 17 2.80 15.74 -8.57
CA LEU A 17 1.51 15.32 -9.13
C LEU A 17 0.47 15.11 -8.02
N GLN A 18 -0.42 14.12 -8.16
CA GLN A 18 -1.39 13.81 -7.12
C GLN A 18 -0.73 13.10 -5.93
N GLY A 19 -0.91 13.66 -4.76
CA GLY A 19 -0.34 13.16 -3.51
C GLY A 19 -1.21 12.15 -2.77
N PRO A 20 -0.78 11.73 -1.57
CA PRO A 20 -1.65 11.06 -0.62
C PRO A 20 -2.73 12.04 -0.15
N ILE A 21 -3.88 11.51 0.26
CA ILE A 21 -4.99 12.32 0.76
C ILE A 21 -4.54 13.04 2.04
N GLY A 22 -4.55 14.37 2.01
CA GLY A 22 -4.12 15.20 3.14
C GLY A 22 -3.02 16.20 2.78
N PRO A 23 -2.50 16.92 3.78
CA PRO A 23 -1.60 18.05 3.57
C PRO A 23 -0.13 17.68 3.35
N PHE A 24 0.20 16.38 3.24
CA PHE A 24 1.60 15.95 3.17
C PHE A 24 2.36 16.61 2.02
N PHE A 25 1.81 16.66 0.79
CA PHE A 25 2.52 17.28 -0.34
C PHE A 25 2.73 18.79 -0.16
N LYS A 26 1.85 19.49 0.57
CA LYS A 26 2.10 20.89 0.94
C LYS A 26 3.28 20.99 1.92
N HIS A 27 3.29 20.17 2.96
CA HIS A 27 4.41 20.15 3.92
C HIS A 27 5.74 19.75 3.26
N PHE A 28 5.70 18.78 2.35
CA PHE A 28 6.87 18.33 1.61
C PHE A 28 7.39 19.42 0.66
N ALA A 29 6.49 20.11 -0.05
CA ALA A 29 6.85 21.25 -0.90
C ALA A 29 7.47 22.41 -0.10
N ASP A 30 6.89 22.72 1.07
CA ASP A 30 7.41 23.78 1.94
C ASP A 30 8.80 23.41 2.48
N TRP A 31 9.02 22.15 2.81
CA TRP A 31 10.32 21.65 3.21
C TRP A 31 11.35 21.70 2.06
N LEU A 32 10.95 21.29 0.85
CA LEU A 32 11.81 21.37 -0.34
C LEU A 32 12.27 22.81 -0.63
N VAL A 33 11.37 23.78 -0.48
CA VAL A 33 11.71 25.18 -0.68
C VAL A 33 12.53 25.75 0.48
N ASN A 34 11.99 25.68 1.69
CA ASN A 34 12.56 26.41 2.84
C ASN A 34 13.85 25.79 3.38
N VAL A 35 13.99 24.46 3.28
CA VAL A 35 15.16 23.73 3.83
C VAL A 35 16.13 23.34 2.73
N GLN A 36 15.63 22.90 1.58
CA GLN A 36 16.48 22.36 0.51
C GLN A 36 16.75 23.35 -0.62
N GLY A 37 16.01 24.48 -0.69
CA GLY A 37 16.23 25.54 -1.69
C GLY A 37 15.81 25.13 -3.11
N LYS A 38 14.76 24.32 -3.24
CA LYS A 38 14.27 23.82 -4.52
C LYS A 38 13.13 24.67 -5.07
N TYR A 39 12.91 24.58 -6.38
CA TYR A 39 11.70 25.08 -7.04
C TYR A 39 10.68 23.94 -7.13
N VAL A 40 9.44 24.22 -6.71
CA VAL A 40 8.39 23.19 -6.64
C VAL A 40 7.18 23.61 -7.45
N TYR A 41 6.75 22.73 -8.32
CA TYR A 41 5.52 22.87 -9.09
C TYR A 41 4.50 21.84 -8.57
N LYS A 42 3.26 22.28 -8.39
CA LYS A 42 2.17 21.39 -7.94
C LYS A 42 1.07 21.35 -8.97
N LEU A 43 0.79 20.18 -9.49
CA LEU A 43 -0.31 19.94 -10.41
C LEU A 43 -1.52 19.39 -9.66
N ASN A 44 -2.64 20.13 -9.69
CA ASN A 44 -3.91 19.74 -9.10
C ASN A 44 -4.83 19.18 -10.19
N PHE A 45 -5.51 18.08 -9.90
CA PHE A 45 -6.45 17.41 -10.82
C PHE A 45 -7.90 17.57 -10.41
N ASN A 46 -8.16 17.97 -9.17
CA ASN A 46 -9.50 18.18 -8.63
C ASN A 46 -9.47 19.16 -7.45
N ALA A 47 -10.66 19.58 -7.01
CA ALA A 47 -10.77 20.54 -5.92
C ALA A 47 -10.26 20.01 -4.56
N GLY A 48 -10.24 18.70 -4.34
CA GLY A 48 -9.64 18.08 -3.15
C GLY A 48 -8.12 18.21 -3.11
N ASP A 49 -7.44 18.03 -4.26
CA ASP A 49 -6.01 18.31 -4.38
C ASP A 49 -5.70 19.77 -4.07
N LYS A 50 -6.49 20.69 -4.66
CA LYS A 50 -6.36 22.13 -4.43
C LYS A 50 -6.64 22.54 -2.99
N PHE A 51 -7.60 21.91 -2.33
CA PHE A 51 -7.93 22.19 -0.92
C PHE A 51 -6.73 21.96 0.01
N TYR A 52 -5.98 20.91 -0.20
CA TYR A 52 -4.79 20.61 0.59
C TYR A 52 -3.52 21.31 0.11
N PHE A 53 -3.56 21.98 -1.04
CA PHE A 53 -2.45 22.74 -1.60
C PHE A 53 -2.96 24.07 -2.20
N SER A 54 -3.57 24.92 -1.37
CA SER A 54 -4.24 26.15 -1.81
C SER A 54 -3.36 27.39 -1.81
N SER A 55 -2.19 27.34 -1.17
CA SER A 55 -1.25 28.46 -1.06
C SER A 55 0.14 28.07 -1.52
N ALA A 56 0.84 29.01 -2.15
CA ALA A 56 2.19 28.83 -2.66
C ALA A 56 3.16 29.79 -1.98
N LEU A 57 4.41 29.33 -1.73
CA LEU A 57 5.55 30.17 -1.43
C LEU A 57 6.13 30.76 -2.72
N GLU A 58 7.06 31.71 -2.63
CA GLU A 58 7.67 32.38 -3.79
C GLU A 58 8.27 31.38 -4.81
N GLN A 59 8.89 30.31 -4.35
CA GLN A 59 9.49 29.25 -5.18
C GLN A 59 8.52 28.08 -5.45
N GLN A 60 7.21 28.28 -5.24
CA GLN A 60 6.16 27.30 -5.54
C GLN A 60 5.21 27.82 -6.60
N SER A 61 4.87 26.98 -7.56
CA SER A 61 3.85 27.25 -8.58
C SER A 61 2.72 26.24 -8.48
N ILE A 62 1.48 26.73 -8.45
CA ILE A 62 0.27 25.88 -8.43
C ILE A 62 -0.37 25.91 -9.80
N ILE A 63 -0.60 24.73 -10.37
CA ILE A 63 -1.17 24.55 -11.70
C ILE A 63 -2.42 23.67 -11.55
N ASP A 64 -3.54 24.12 -12.10
CA ASP A 64 -4.77 23.35 -12.14
C ASP A 64 -4.93 22.70 -13.53
N TYR A 65 -4.91 21.39 -13.63
CA TYR A 65 -5.23 20.69 -14.86
C TYR A 65 -6.74 20.49 -15.00
N ARG A 66 -7.34 21.05 -16.04
CA ARG A 66 -8.80 21.05 -16.26
C ARG A 66 -9.22 20.44 -17.61
N ASP A 67 -8.24 20.14 -18.47
CA ASP A 67 -8.50 19.56 -19.77
C ASP A 67 -8.76 18.04 -19.69
N THR A 68 -8.99 17.42 -20.81
CA THR A 68 -9.31 15.99 -20.91
C THR A 68 -8.09 15.12 -20.65
N PHE A 69 -8.33 13.86 -20.27
CA PHE A 69 -7.22 12.90 -20.06
C PHE A 69 -6.40 12.67 -21.32
N GLU A 70 -7.03 12.72 -22.49
CA GLU A 70 -6.39 12.51 -23.81
C GLU A 70 -5.34 13.58 -24.11
N ASN A 71 -5.53 14.81 -23.64
CA ASN A 71 -4.61 15.92 -23.84
C ASN A 71 -3.52 16.00 -22.75
N PHE A 72 -3.59 15.16 -21.73
CA PHE A 72 -2.72 15.26 -20.55
C PHE A 72 -1.24 15.03 -20.88
N GLU A 73 -0.93 14.08 -21.75
CA GLU A 73 0.46 13.76 -22.12
C GLU A 73 1.15 14.94 -22.80
N ALA A 74 0.50 15.55 -23.79
CA ALA A 74 1.02 16.72 -24.49
C ALA A 74 1.17 17.93 -23.54
N PHE A 75 0.19 18.16 -22.68
CA PHE A 75 0.24 19.20 -21.66
C PHE A 75 1.42 19.00 -20.70
N LEU A 76 1.61 17.77 -20.20
CA LEU A 76 2.66 17.46 -19.23
C LEU A 76 4.06 17.59 -19.87
N LEU A 77 4.22 17.13 -21.11
CA LEU A 77 5.46 17.31 -21.89
C LEU A 77 5.82 18.79 -21.99
N GLN A 78 4.87 19.62 -22.45
CA GLN A 78 5.09 21.06 -22.56
C GLN A 78 5.42 21.70 -21.22
N LEU A 79 4.64 21.40 -20.17
CA LEU A 79 4.87 21.92 -18.83
C LEU A 79 6.28 21.59 -18.30
N CYS A 80 6.72 20.34 -18.50
CA CYS A 80 8.04 19.91 -18.05
C CYS A 80 9.17 20.59 -18.81
N GLN A 81 9.01 20.76 -20.13
CA GLN A 81 10.02 21.43 -20.97
C GLN A 81 10.12 22.93 -20.67
N GLU A 82 8.99 23.64 -20.60
CA GLU A 82 8.96 25.09 -20.32
C GLU A 82 9.52 25.45 -18.93
N ASN A 83 9.38 24.55 -17.97
CA ASN A 83 9.82 24.80 -16.60
C ASN A 83 11.10 24.01 -16.24
N GLU A 84 11.73 23.33 -17.22
CA GLU A 84 12.94 22.54 -17.01
C GLU A 84 12.83 21.57 -15.82
N ILE A 85 11.70 20.86 -15.73
CA ILE A 85 11.44 19.91 -14.65
C ILE A 85 12.40 18.73 -14.75
N ASP A 86 13.10 18.45 -13.66
CA ASP A 86 14.09 17.37 -13.56
C ASP A 86 13.64 16.19 -12.71
N ALA A 87 12.53 16.35 -11.93
CA ALA A 87 11.91 15.26 -11.20
C ALA A 87 10.38 15.36 -11.16
N LEU A 88 9.72 14.25 -11.41
CA LEU A 88 8.27 14.05 -11.24
C LEU A 88 8.03 13.21 -10.00
N VAL A 89 7.17 13.67 -9.09
CA VAL A 89 6.88 12.98 -7.82
C VAL A 89 5.38 12.78 -7.68
N CYS A 90 4.95 11.56 -7.36
CA CYS A 90 3.54 11.21 -7.18
C CYS A 90 3.32 10.33 -5.94
N PHE A 91 2.05 10.03 -5.64
CA PHE A 91 1.66 8.99 -4.68
C PHE A 91 0.94 7.85 -5.39
N GLY A 92 1.53 6.65 -5.35
CA GLY A 92 1.08 5.49 -6.11
C GLY A 92 1.34 5.67 -7.61
N ASP A 93 1.97 4.70 -8.22
CA ASP A 93 2.40 4.72 -9.62
C ASP A 93 1.36 4.15 -10.60
N THR A 94 0.27 3.56 -10.09
CA THR A 94 -0.74 2.85 -10.88
C THR A 94 -1.88 3.73 -11.40
N ARG A 95 -1.99 4.98 -10.93
CA ARG A 95 -3.05 5.89 -11.39
C ARG A 95 -2.84 6.28 -12.86
N PRO A 96 -3.90 6.41 -13.69
CA PRO A 96 -3.76 6.71 -15.11
C PRO A 96 -2.87 7.93 -15.41
N TYR A 97 -3.08 9.03 -14.69
CA TYR A 97 -2.26 10.23 -14.83
C TYR A 97 -0.78 10.00 -14.45
N HIS A 98 -0.51 9.16 -13.45
CA HIS A 98 0.86 8.83 -13.03
C HIS A 98 1.56 7.89 -14.02
N GLN A 99 0.81 6.99 -14.68
CA GLN A 99 1.33 6.16 -15.75
C GLN A 99 1.77 7.01 -16.97
N VAL A 100 0.98 8.03 -17.32
CA VAL A 100 1.36 9.03 -18.32
C VAL A 100 2.61 9.78 -17.89
N ALA A 101 2.65 10.23 -16.62
CA ALA A 101 3.80 10.96 -16.10
C ALA A 101 5.09 10.14 -16.11
N LYS A 102 5.02 8.83 -15.86
CA LYS A 102 6.16 7.94 -15.98
C LYS A 102 6.68 7.89 -17.42
N ARG A 103 5.81 7.71 -18.43
CA ARG A 103 6.23 7.74 -19.85
C ARG A 103 6.86 9.09 -20.25
N VAL A 104 6.27 10.19 -19.78
CA VAL A 104 6.82 11.53 -20.02
C VAL A 104 8.21 11.69 -19.39
N SER A 105 8.42 11.17 -18.17
CA SER A 105 9.73 11.23 -17.53
C SER A 105 10.79 10.44 -18.30
N GLU A 106 10.44 9.25 -18.80
CA GLU A 106 11.31 8.44 -19.66
C GLU A 106 11.67 9.18 -20.95
N GLN A 107 10.69 9.82 -21.61
CA GLN A 107 10.90 10.59 -22.84
C GLN A 107 11.80 11.81 -22.63
N LEU A 108 11.65 12.51 -21.52
CA LEU A 108 12.43 13.70 -21.18
C LEU A 108 13.72 13.39 -20.42
N GLN A 109 13.97 12.13 -20.09
CA GLN A 109 15.11 11.69 -19.27
C GLN A 109 15.18 12.40 -17.89
N CYS A 110 14.02 12.78 -17.34
CA CYS A 110 13.92 13.26 -15.97
C CYS A 110 13.55 12.12 -15.02
N SER A 111 13.81 12.29 -13.71
CA SER A 111 13.57 11.23 -12.73
C SER A 111 12.09 11.11 -12.37
N PHE A 112 11.60 9.88 -12.20
CA PHE A 112 10.26 9.60 -11.69
C PHE A 112 10.33 8.99 -10.30
N TRP A 113 9.58 9.54 -9.35
CA TRP A 113 9.56 9.13 -7.96
C TRP A 113 8.15 8.88 -7.47
N ALA A 114 7.95 7.78 -6.79
CA ALA A 114 6.66 7.44 -6.21
C ALA A 114 6.72 7.31 -4.69
N PHE A 115 5.86 8.05 -4.01
CA PHE A 115 5.52 7.77 -2.63
C PHE A 115 4.47 6.66 -2.55
N GLU A 116 4.53 5.87 -1.50
CA GLU A 116 3.55 4.84 -1.17
C GLU A 116 3.45 4.68 0.36
N GLU A 117 2.39 4.02 0.82
CA GLU A 117 2.29 3.58 2.21
C GLU A 117 3.51 2.74 2.59
N GLY A 118 3.95 2.86 3.83
CA GLY A 118 5.14 2.15 4.29
C GLY A 118 5.05 0.64 4.12
N TYR A 119 6.11 0.02 3.66
CA TYR A 119 6.23 -1.43 3.61
C TYR A 119 6.25 -2.03 5.01
N PHE A 120 6.89 -1.37 5.94
CA PHE A 120 6.98 -1.75 7.36
C PHE A 120 6.13 -0.83 8.23
N ARG A 121 4.80 -1.01 8.14
CA ARG A 121 3.83 -0.21 8.91
C ARG A 121 3.95 -0.45 10.42
N PRO A 122 3.46 0.48 11.26
CA PRO A 122 2.65 1.67 10.91
C PRO A 122 3.42 2.99 10.81
N HIS A 123 4.72 3.03 11.08
CA HIS A 123 5.48 4.26 11.30
C HIS A 123 6.42 4.62 10.15
N TYR A 124 6.19 4.08 8.97
CA TYR A 124 6.96 4.37 7.77
C TYR A 124 6.07 4.78 6.60
N VAL A 125 6.63 5.59 5.72
CA VAL A 125 6.18 5.83 4.36
C VAL A 125 7.29 5.42 3.40
N THR A 126 6.93 5.00 2.19
CA THR A 126 7.86 4.55 1.16
C THR A 126 8.11 5.66 0.15
N LEU A 127 9.35 5.81 -0.29
CA LEU A 127 9.73 6.60 -1.47
C LEU A 127 10.68 5.75 -2.32
N GLU A 128 10.30 5.47 -3.57
CA GLU A 128 11.14 4.77 -4.53
C GLU A 128 11.23 5.51 -5.87
N LYS A 129 12.34 5.32 -6.55
CA LYS A 129 12.58 5.79 -7.90
C LYS A 129 12.02 4.79 -8.88
N GLU A 130 11.44 5.26 -9.99
CA GLU A 130 10.89 4.48 -11.11
C GLU A 130 9.66 3.61 -10.81
N GLY A 131 9.26 3.45 -9.56
CA GLY A 131 8.05 2.71 -9.19
C GLY A 131 8.10 2.11 -7.81
N VAL A 132 6.94 1.66 -7.33
CA VAL A 132 6.74 1.08 -6.00
C VAL A 132 6.03 -0.26 -6.08
N ASN A 133 6.01 -1.03 -5.00
CA ASN A 133 5.36 -2.34 -4.92
C ASN A 133 5.86 -3.30 -6.01
N ALA A 134 4.96 -3.81 -6.86
CA ALA A 134 5.34 -4.71 -7.95
C ALA A 134 6.14 -4.01 -9.07
N PHE A 135 6.02 -2.68 -9.21
CA PHE A 135 6.79 -1.90 -10.17
C PHE A 135 8.12 -1.38 -9.62
N SER A 136 8.44 -1.69 -8.36
CA SER A 136 9.76 -1.39 -7.82
C SER A 136 10.85 -2.01 -8.70
N PRO A 137 11.85 -1.24 -9.15
CA PRO A 137 12.92 -1.73 -10.01
C PRO A 137 13.96 -2.57 -9.24
N LEU A 138 13.82 -2.72 -7.94
CA LEU A 138 14.75 -3.50 -7.14
C LEU A 138 14.73 -4.97 -7.57
N PRO A 139 15.91 -5.61 -7.67
CA PRO A 139 16.01 -7.01 -8.03
C PRO A 139 15.20 -7.93 -7.09
N ARG A 140 14.59 -8.96 -7.66
CA ARG A 140 13.93 -10.05 -6.92
C ARG A 140 14.95 -11.18 -6.63
N ASP A 141 16.08 -10.79 -6.05
CA ASP A 141 17.25 -11.64 -5.82
C ASP A 141 17.80 -11.36 -4.42
N GLU A 142 17.83 -12.37 -3.57
CA GLU A 142 18.35 -12.26 -2.20
C GLU A 142 19.82 -11.87 -2.17
N LYS A 143 20.60 -12.30 -3.17
CA LYS A 143 22.03 -12.00 -3.27
C LYS A 143 22.29 -10.50 -3.36
N PHE A 144 21.46 -9.78 -4.13
CA PHE A 144 21.54 -8.32 -4.21
C PHE A 144 21.48 -7.66 -2.82
N PHE A 145 20.53 -8.09 -1.96
CA PHE A 145 20.36 -7.53 -0.63
C PHE A 145 21.47 -7.98 0.33
N LEU A 146 21.90 -9.23 0.24
CA LEU A 146 23.00 -9.77 1.05
C LEU A 146 24.32 -9.03 0.76
N ASP A 147 24.62 -8.73 -0.49
CA ASP A 147 25.82 -8.00 -0.90
C ASP A 147 25.83 -6.55 -0.35
N GLN A 148 24.65 -5.96 -0.13
CA GLN A 148 24.51 -4.64 0.47
C GLN A 148 24.62 -4.64 2.01
N LEU A 149 24.36 -5.76 2.66
CA LEU A 149 24.24 -5.88 4.11
C LEU A 149 25.43 -5.30 4.91
N PRO A 150 26.70 -5.45 4.49
CA PRO A 150 27.83 -4.88 5.22
C PRO A 150 27.83 -3.34 5.29
N ASN A 151 27.13 -2.68 4.34
CA ASN A 151 27.06 -1.22 4.24
C ASN A 151 25.80 -0.63 4.88
N LEU A 152 24.90 -1.49 5.40
CA LEU A 152 23.64 -1.05 5.98
C LEU A 152 23.78 -0.81 7.50
N ILE A 153 23.12 0.25 7.95
CA ILE A 153 23.17 0.67 9.36
C ILE A 153 21.85 0.27 10.03
N GLN A 154 21.93 -0.18 11.27
CA GLN A 154 20.72 -0.34 12.08
C GLN A 154 20.05 1.04 12.23
N PRO A 155 18.76 1.17 11.86
CA PRO A 155 18.07 2.45 11.94
C PRO A 155 18.03 2.92 13.40
N LYS A 156 18.12 4.25 13.58
CA LYS A 156 17.92 4.88 14.89
C LYS A 156 16.50 4.58 15.40
N GLN A 157 16.32 4.81 16.71
CA GLN A 157 15.00 4.59 17.32
C GLN A 157 13.89 5.29 16.54
N LEU A 158 12.90 4.50 16.15
CA LEU A 158 11.75 4.95 15.39
C LEU A 158 10.85 5.85 16.25
N LEU A 159 10.46 7.01 15.73
CA LEU A 159 9.46 7.85 16.38
C LEU A 159 8.04 7.29 16.08
N PRO A 160 7.22 7.06 17.11
CA PRO A 160 5.87 6.51 16.95
C PRO A 160 4.88 7.59 16.47
N VAL A 161 4.91 7.91 15.18
CA VAL A 161 4.12 9.02 14.60
C VAL A 161 2.75 8.61 14.05
N ALA A 162 2.48 7.33 13.83
CA ALA A 162 1.18 6.90 13.32
C ALA A 162 0.07 7.02 14.38
N LYS A 163 -1.07 7.57 13.98
CA LYS A 163 -2.24 7.85 14.85
C LYS A 163 -3.50 7.08 14.39
N GLY A 164 -3.42 5.81 14.12
CA GLY A 164 -4.58 4.99 13.81
C GLY A 164 -5.42 5.47 12.60
N PHE A 165 -6.64 4.95 12.52
CA PHE A 165 -7.53 5.14 11.36
C PHE A 165 -8.26 6.50 11.31
N CYS A 166 -8.59 7.09 12.46
CA CYS A 166 -9.46 8.27 12.51
C CYS A 166 -8.91 9.51 11.76
N PRO A 167 -7.62 9.87 11.86
CA PRO A 167 -7.07 10.98 11.08
C PRO A 167 -7.17 10.77 9.59
N MET A 168 -6.88 9.55 9.09
CA MET A 168 -7.03 9.21 7.68
C MET A 168 -8.47 9.36 7.21
N ALA A 169 -9.43 8.83 7.97
CA ALA A 169 -10.85 8.92 7.64
C ALA A 169 -11.34 10.37 7.60
N TRP A 170 -10.88 11.20 8.52
CA TRP A 170 -11.21 12.63 8.54
C TRP A 170 -10.66 13.35 7.32
N LEU A 171 -9.37 13.22 7.03
CA LEU A 171 -8.74 13.84 5.86
C LEU A 171 -9.40 13.40 4.55
N ALA A 172 -9.72 12.09 4.43
CA ALA A 172 -10.42 11.56 3.27
C ALA A 172 -11.84 12.13 3.15
N SER A 173 -12.56 12.29 4.26
CA SER A 173 -13.89 12.89 4.28
C SER A 173 -13.88 14.33 3.78
N CYS A 174 -12.95 15.16 4.26
CA CYS A 174 -12.77 16.54 3.80
C CYS A 174 -12.42 16.58 2.30
N TYR A 175 -11.45 15.74 1.86
CA TYR A 175 -11.04 15.65 0.46
C TYR A 175 -12.22 15.37 -0.47
N TYR A 176 -12.96 14.27 -0.21
CA TYR A 176 -14.09 13.87 -1.06
C TYR A 176 -15.26 14.84 -0.98
N ALA A 177 -15.53 15.45 0.18
CA ALA A 177 -16.58 16.46 0.30
C ALA A 177 -16.26 17.65 -0.60
N VAL A 178 -15.06 18.24 -0.49
CA VAL A 178 -14.65 19.39 -1.30
C VAL A 178 -14.61 19.02 -2.79
N ALA A 179 -14.03 17.90 -3.11
CA ALA A 179 -13.91 17.43 -4.49
C ALA A 179 -15.26 17.19 -5.15
N CYS A 180 -16.23 16.58 -4.46
CA CYS A 180 -17.58 16.34 -4.98
C CYS A 180 -18.43 17.61 -5.08
N CYS A 181 -18.32 18.52 -4.11
CA CYS A 181 -19.07 19.78 -4.12
C CYS A 181 -18.60 20.75 -5.23
N ASN A 182 -17.31 20.70 -5.58
CA ASN A 182 -16.70 21.58 -6.58
C ASN A 182 -16.34 20.82 -7.88
N LYS A 183 -17.08 19.78 -8.22
CA LYS A 183 -16.84 18.97 -9.42
C LYS A 183 -16.89 19.79 -10.72
N LYS A 184 -17.64 20.88 -10.74
CA LYS A 184 -17.76 21.77 -11.91
C LYS A 184 -16.45 22.48 -12.26
N ASP A 185 -15.56 22.68 -11.30
CA ASP A 185 -14.28 23.36 -11.50
C ASP A 185 -13.27 22.46 -12.28
N TYR A 186 -13.51 21.14 -12.27
CA TYR A 186 -12.68 20.13 -12.94
C TYR A 186 -13.57 19.14 -13.71
N PRO A 187 -14.27 19.58 -14.75
CA PRO A 187 -15.32 18.79 -15.40
C PRO A 187 -14.81 17.52 -16.10
N ASN A 188 -13.56 17.54 -16.54
CA ASN A 188 -12.94 16.48 -17.32
C ASN A 188 -12.12 15.49 -16.47
N TYR A 189 -12.01 15.71 -15.14
CA TYR A 189 -11.24 14.85 -14.27
C TYR A 189 -11.85 13.45 -14.15
N ARG A 190 -11.07 12.43 -14.47
CA ARG A 190 -11.46 11.03 -14.33
C ARG A 190 -10.89 10.46 -13.04
N HIS A 191 -11.76 10.32 -12.04
CA HIS A 191 -11.38 9.71 -10.77
C HIS A 191 -11.31 8.18 -10.93
N HIS A 192 -10.31 7.55 -10.31
CA HIS A 192 -10.13 6.09 -10.33
C HIS A 192 -11.15 5.30 -9.50
N ARG A 193 -11.98 5.98 -8.69
CA ARG A 193 -13.06 5.41 -7.85
C ARG A 193 -14.38 6.10 -8.10
N ILE A 194 -15.47 5.51 -7.61
CA ILE A 194 -16.81 6.12 -7.66
C ILE A 194 -16.79 7.51 -7.00
N TYR A 195 -17.18 8.53 -7.75
CA TYR A 195 -17.11 9.93 -7.34
C TYR A 195 -18.50 10.44 -6.93
N ASN A 196 -19.01 9.94 -5.77
CA ASN A 196 -20.34 10.28 -5.25
C ASN A 196 -20.32 10.37 -3.71
N LEU A 197 -20.56 11.57 -3.17
CA LEU A 197 -20.53 11.84 -1.74
C LEU A 197 -21.59 11.05 -0.95
N ARG A 198 -22.82 10.94 -1.48
CA ARG A 198 -23.93 10.19 -0.83
C ARG A 198 -23.59 8.72 -0.68
N TYR A 199 -22.96 8.16 -1.71
CA TYR A 199 -22.48 6.80 -1.70
C TYR A 199 -21.45 6.59 -0.57
N TYR A 200 -20.47 7.46 -0.44
CA TYR A 200 -19.45 7.36 0.61
C TYR A 200 -20.02 7.56 2.02
N ILE A 201 -20.94 8.51 2.22
CA ILE A 201 -21.59 8.70 3.52
C ILE A 201 -22.32 7.42 3.94
N LYS A 202 -23.18 6.86 3.05
CA LYS A 202 -23.86 5.59 3.31
C LYS A 202 -22.87 4.47 3.65
N LEU A 203 -21.81 4.39 2.90
CA LEU A 203 -20.76 3.38 3.08
C LEU A 203 -20.08 3.50 4.43
N TRP A 204 -19.68 4.71 4.83
CA TRP A 204 -19.00 4.94 6.11
C TRP A 204 -19.90 4.68 7.31
N VAL A 205 -21.17 5.09 7.26
CA VAL A 205 -22.16 4.77 8.28
C VAL A 205 -22.33 3.26 8.41
N THR A 206 -22.55 2.57 7.27
CA THR A 206 -22.68 1.10 7.26
C THR A 206 -21.42 0.40 7.77
N SER A 207 -20.23 0.88 7.35
CA SER A 207 -18.95 0.33 7.80
C SER A 207 -18.73 0.55 9.31
N GLY A 208 -19.12 1.71 9.85
CA GLY A 208 -19.05 2.00 11.27
C GLY A 208 -19.94 1.08 12.13
N ILE A 209 -21.19 0.88 11.71
CA ILE A 209 -22.12 -0.04 12.36
C ILE A 209 -21.60 -1.48 12.31
N LYS A 210 -21.17 -1.94 11.13
CA LYS A 210 -20.59 -3.27 10.95
C LYS A 210 -19.32 -3.47 11.78
N ARG A 211 -18.48 -2.44 11.90
CA ARG A 211 -17.28 -2.50 12.75
C ARG A 211 -17.60 -2.82 14.21
N THR A 212 -18.56 -2.12 14.81
CA THR A 212 -18.95 -2.36 16.21
C THR A 212 -19.48 -3.78 16.40
N TRP A 213 -20.29 -4.25 15.45
CA TRP A 213 -20.80 -5.63 15.45
C TRP A 213 -19.68 -6.67 15.34
N TYR A 214 -18.74 -6.50 14.38
CA TYR A 214 -17.64 -7.45 14.19
C TYR A 214 -16.64 -7.41 15.34
N LEU A 215 -16.33 -6.25 15.90
CA LEU A 215 -15.49 -6.16 17.11
C LEU A 215 -16.07 -6.97 18.26
N TRP A 216 -17.40 -6.95 18.45
CA TRP A 216 -18.06 -7.75 19.46
C TRP A 216 -18.03 -9.24 19.11
N LYS A 217 -18.42 -9.59 17.89
CA LYS A 217 -18.45 -10.98 17.39
C LYS A 217 -17.07 -11.64 17.43
N ASP A 218 -16.04 -10.95 16.95
CA ASP A 218 -14.70 -11.50 16.79
C ASP A 218 -13.88 -11.45 18.09
N ARG A 219 -14.37 -10.78 19.14
CA ARG A 219 -13.67 -10.70 20.44
C ARG A 219 -13.44 -12.07 21.07
N GLN A 220 -14.42 -12.95 20.98
CA GLN A 220 -14.30 -14.32 21.49
C GLN A 220 -13.33 -15.14 20.63
N PHE A 221 -13.38 -14.98 19.29
CA PHE A 221 -12.45 -15.63 18.38
C PHE A 221 -10.99 -15.23 18.68
N ALA A 222 -10.72 -13.96 18.90
CA ALA A 222 -9.39 -13.48 19.30
C ALA A 222 -8.89 -14.11 20.61
N LYS A 223 -9.78 -14.32 21.59
CA LYS A 223 -9.44 -15.05 22.83
C LYS A 223 -9.12 -16.52 22.57
N GLN A 224 -9.89 -17.18 21.69
CA GLN A 224 -9.67 -18.57 21.33
C GLN A 224 -8.35 -18.77 20.58
N VAL A 225 -7.95 -17.82 19.70
CA VAL A 225 -6.62 -17.82 19.06
C VAL A 225 -5.51 -17.79 20.10
N LYS A 226 -5.59 -16.87 21.08
CA LYS A 226 -4.61 -16.79 22.19
C LYS A 226 -4.57 -18.06 23.05
N GLN A 227 -5.68 -18.80 23.13
CA GLN A 227 -5.79 -20.06 23.84
C GLN A 227 -5.39 -21.28 23.01
N LEU A 228 -4.87 -21.06 21.79
CA LEU A 228 -4.44 -22.11 20.83
C LEU A 228 -5.55 -23.11 20.47
N LYS A 229 -6.82 -22.71 20.52
CA LYS A 229 -7.96 -23.62 20.27
C LYS A 229 -8.10 -24.08 18.83
N PHE A 230 -7.42 -23.41 17.89
CA PHE A 230 -7.51 -23.73 16.47
C PHE A 230 -6.37 -24.63 15.97
N GLY A 231 -5.47 -25.07 16.87
CA GLY A 231 -4.28 -25.84 16.48
C GLY A 231 -3.39 -25.03 15.53
N ASP A 232 -2.77 -25.72 14.57
CA ASP A 232 -2.01 -25.08 13.53
C ASP A 232 -2.96 -24.43 12.51
N PHE A 233 -2.75 -23.14 12.24
CA PHE A 233 -3.57 -22.43 11.25
C PHE A 233 -2.74 -21.53 10.34
N TYR A 234 -3.22 -21.40 9.11
CA TYR A 234 -2.72 -20.45 8.14
C TYR A 234 -3.67 -19.27 8.01
N ILE A 235 -3.10 -18.11 7.64
CA ILE A 235 -3.82 -16.84 7.53
C ILE A 235 -3.95 -16.48 6.06
N LEU A 236 -5.17 -16.14 5.64
CA LEU A 236 -5.47 -15.60 4.32
C LEU A 236 -6.05 -14.19 4.47
N PRO A 237 -5.22 -13.13 4.53
CA PRO A 237 -5.71 -11.76 4.52
C PRO A 237 -6.20 -11.41 3.10
N LEU A 238 -7.48 -11.06 2.99
CA LEU A 238 -8.03 -10.54 1.75
C LEU A 238 -7.65 -9.08 1.55
N GLN A 239 -7.50 -8.66 0.30
CA GLN A 239 -7.26 -7.27 -0.07
C GLN A 239 -8.57 -6.54 -0.36
N VAL A 240 -8.50 -5.21 -0.49
CA VAL A 240 -9.66 -4.40 -0.89
C VAL A 240 -10.15 -4.85 -2.26
N TYR A 241 -11.46 -5.05 -2.42
CA TYR A 241 -12.05 -5.59 -3.65
C TYR A 241 -11.73 -4.76 -4.91
N ASP A 242 -11.50 -3.46 -4.74
CA ASP A 242 -11.19 -2.48 -5.80
C ASP A 242 -9.74 -1.97 -5.70
N ASP A 243 -8.84 -2.77 -5.15
CA ASP A 243 -7.43 -2.41 -5.04
C ASP A 243 -6.74 -2.52 -6.40
N SER A 244 -6.02 -1.46 -6.78
CA SER A 244 -5.17 -1.46 -7.97
C SER A 244 -4.11 -2.56 -7.93
N GLN A 245 -3.66 -2.95 -6.74
CA GLN A 245 -2.72 -4.06 -6.55
C GLN A 245 -3.30 -5.40 -7.02
N VAL A 246 -4.61 -5.62 -6.88
CA VAL A 246 -5.30 -6.82 -7.38
C VAL A 246 -5.46 -6.76 -8.88
N ARG A 247 -5.88 -5.61 -9.43
CA ARG A 247 -6.17 -5.47 -10.87
C ARG A 247 -4.93 -5.46 -11.76
N ILE A 248 -3.82 -4.89 -11.27
CA ILE A 248 -2.64 -4.62 -12.09
C ILE A 248 -1.50 -5.60 -11.80
N HIS A 249 -1.39 -6.06 -10.56
CA HIS A 249 -0.24 -6.79 -10.07
C HIS A 249 -0.51 -8.27 -9.76
N CYS A 250 -1.59 -8.85 -10.25
CA CYS A 250 -1.82 -10.29 -10.17
C CYS A 250 -2.58 -10.80 -11.40
N ASP A 251 -2.62 -12.13 -11.54
CA ASP A 251 -3.30 -12.81 -12.65
C ASP A 251 -4.73 -13.23 -12.29
N PHE A 252 -5.23 -12.85 -11.13
CA PHE A 252 -6.60 -13.08 -10.72
C PHE A 252 -7.48 -11.90 -11.14
N GLU A 253 -8.65 -12.19 -11.69
CA GLU A 253 -9.61 -11.18 -12.12
C GLU A 253 -10.22 -10.40 -10.94
N SER A 254 -10.26 -11.03 -9.75
CA SER A 254 -10.85 -10.44 -8.54
C SER A 254 -10.33 -11.10 -7.27
N VAL A 255 -10.58 -10.44 -6.13
CA VAL A 255 -10.34 -11.02 -4.80
C VAL A 255 -11.21 -12.27 -4.58
N GLU A 256 -12.39 -12.33 -5.18
CA GLU A 256 -13.26 -13.51 -5.15
C GLU A 256 -12.63 -14.71 -5.85
N HIS A 257 -12.09 -14.53 -7.05
CA HIS A 257 -11.39 -15.60 -7.78
C HIS A 257 -10.16 -16.08 -7.03
N PHE A 258 -9.40 -15.17 -6.43
CA PHE A 258 -8.29 -15.51 -5.57
C PHE A 258 -8.73 -16.35 -4.35
N LEU A 259 -9.80 -15.93 -3.67
CA LEU A 259 -10.35 -16.69 -2.54
C LEU A 259 -10.78 -18.09 -2.96
N ILE A 260 -11.49 -18.23 -4.06
CA ILE A 260 -11.95 -19.53 -4.59
C ILE A 260 -10.75 -20.42 -4.91
N TYR A 261 -9.74 -19.90 -5.58
CA TYR A 261 -8.51 -20.64 -5.90
C TYR A 261 -7.81 -21.19 -4.64
N VAL A 262 -7.71 -20.36 -3.60
CA VAL A 262 -7.10 -20.77 -2.32
C VAL A 262 -7.96 -21.82 -1.61
N LEU A 263 -9.29 -21.66 -1.60
CA LEU A 263 -10.22 -22.61 -0.97
C LEU A 263 -10.20 -23.97 -1.67
N ASP A 264 -10.18 -24.00 -3.00
CA ASP A 264 -10.08 -25.25 -3.78
C ASP A 264 -8.77 -25.99 -3.46
N SER A 265 -7.65 -25.26 -3.43
CA SER A 265 -6.37 -25.83 -3.05
C SER A 265 -6.35 -26.34 -1.60
N PHE A 266 -6.98 -25.61 -0.67
CA PHE A 266 -7.08 -26.00 0.73
C PHE A 266 -7.86 -27.31 0.90
N VAL A 267 -8.98 -27.44 0.22
CA VAL A 267 -9.82 -28.65 0.25
C VAL A 267 -9.05 -29.85 -0.28
N GLN A 268 -8.31 -29.67 -1.38
CA GLN A 268 -7.67 -30.76 -2.10
C GLN A 268 -6.33 -31.19 -1.47
N ASN A 269 -5.56 -30.26 -0.91
CA ASN A 269 -4.15 -30.49 -0.61
C ASN A 269 -3.79 -30.30 0.88
N ALA A 270 -4.60 -29.55 1.66
CA ALA A 270 -4.22 -29.26 3.04
C ALA A 270 -4.43 -30.45 3.98
N PRO A 271 -3.48 -30.68 4.93
CA PRO A 271 -3.63 -31.71 5.95
C PRO A 271 -4.91 -31.52 6.78
N SER A 272 -5.51 -32.62 7.23
CA SER A 272 -6.79 -32.59 7.97
C SER A 272 -6.74 -31.83 9.29
N TYR A 273 -5.57 -31.69 9.91
CA TYR A 273 -5.38 -30.94 11.16
C TYR A 273 -5.23 -29.44 10.94
N LEU A 274 -4.94 -28.99 9.71
CA LEU A 274 -4.69 -27.58 9.42
C LEU A 274 -5.99 -26.79 9.31
N THR A 275 -5.99 -25.62 9.93
CA THR A 275 -7.08 -24.65 9.88
C THR A 275 -6.73 -23.48 8.96
N LEU A 276 -7.69 -22.96 8.21
CA LEU A 276 -7.57 -21.74 7.41
C LEU A 276 -8.42 -20.63 8.02
N ILE A 277 -7.79 -19.50 8.33
CA ILE A 277 -8.43 -18.29 8.83
C ILE A 277 -8.39 -17.24 7.73
N VAL A 278 -9.53 -16.99 7.10
CA VAL A 278 -9.73 -15.95 6.10
C VAL A 278 -10.06 -14.65 6.82
N LYS A 279 -9.23 -13.62 6.64
CA LYS A 279 -9.42 -12.31 7.27
C LYS A 279 -9.92 -11.31 6.27
N HIS A 280 -11.11 -10.77 6.51
CA HIS A 280 -11.70 -9.70 5.73
C HIS A 280 -10.88 -8.39 5.83
N HIS A 281 -10.79 -7.65 4.71
CA HIS A 281 -10.09 -6.36 4.76
C HIS A 281 -10.94 -5.30 5.48
N PRO A 282 -10.37 -4.56 6.45
CA PRO A 282 -11.14 -3.60 7.25
C PRO A 282 -11.86 -2.52 6.43
N MET A 283 -11.30 -2.11 5.29
CA MET A 283 -11.88 -1.10 4.41
C MET A 283 -13.09 -1.61 3.61
N ASP A 284 -13.22 -2.93 3.43
CA ASP A 284 -14.30 -3.53 2.64
C ASP A 284 -15.59 -3.84 3.42
N ARG A 285 -15.63 -3.57 4.73
CA ARG A 285 -16.78 -3.93 5.59
C ARG A 285 -18.13 -3.44 5.06
N GLY A 286 -18.13 -2.30 4.39
CA GLY A 286 -19.34 -1.70 3.83
C GLY A 286 -19.64 -2.13 2.39
N PHE A 287 -18.67 -2.69 1.65
CA PHE A 287 -18.76 -2.92 0.22
C PHE A 287 -19.18 -4.34 -0.12
N ILE A 288 -18.49 -5.33 0.37
CA ILE A 288 -18.63 -6.73 -0.03
C ILE A 288 -18.59 -7.67 1.18
N SER A 289 -19.15 -8.86 1.02
CA SER A 289 -19.02 -9.96 1.97
C SER A 289 -18.74 -11.25 1.23
N TYR A 290 -17.72 -11.97 1.67
CA TYR A 290 -17.38 -13.28 1.13
C TYR A 290 -18.02 -14.43 1.93
N GLN A 291 -18.87 -14.12 2.93
CA GLN A 291 -19.58 -15.12 3.74
C GLN A 291 -20.36 -16.14 2.88
N PRO A 292 -21.09 -15.74 1.80
CA PRO A 292 -21.79 -16.72 0.98
C PRO A 292 -20.89 -17.75 0.31
N ILE A 293 -19.65 -17.37 -0.04
CA ILE A 293 -18.67 -18.31 -0.60
C ILE A 293 -18.21 -19.27 0.47
N ILE A 294 -17.84 -18.78 1.63
CA ILE A 294 -17.42 -19.59 2.78
C ILE A 294 -18.50 -20.61 3.17
N ASP A 295 -19.76 -20.15 3.27
CA ASP A 295 -20.90 -21.01 3.63
C ASP A 295 -21.15 -22.11 2.56
N ARG A 296 -20.99 -21.77 1.27
CA ARG A 296 -21.08 -22.72 0.17
C ARG A 296 -20.02 -23.81 0.29
N TYR A 297 -18.77 -23.45 0.57
CA TYR A 297 -17.68 -24.42 0.75
C TYR A 297 -17.91 -25.32 1.97
N ILE A 298 -18.32 -24.76 3.11
CA ILE A 298 -18.59 -25.55 4.32
C ILE A 298 -19.78 -26.51 4.09
N LYS A 299 -20.81 -26.06 3.33
CA LYS A 299 -21.94 -26.91 2.97
C LYS A 299 -21.55 -28.06 2.03
N HIS A 300 -20.70 -27.77 1.04
CA HIS A 300 -20.26 -28.76 0.06
C HIS A 300 -19.19 -29.71 0.62
N TYR A 301 -18.35 -29.22 1.51
CA TYR A 301 -17.27 -29.96 2.15
C TYR A 301 -17.43 -29.92 3.69
N PRO A 302 -18.25 -30.82 4.29
CA PRO A 302 -18.56 -30.79 5.73
C PRO A 302 -17.35 -30.86 6.65
N GLN A 303 -16.22 -31.44 6.19
CA GLN A 303 -14.94 -31.49 6.92
C GLN A 303 -14.32 -30.10 7.17
N LEU A 304 -14.81 -29.06 6.50
CA LEU A 304 -14.36 -27.68 6.71
C LEU A 304 -15.02 -26.98 7.90
N LYS A 305 -16.09 -27.53 8.47
CA LYS A 305 -16.92 -26.88 9.49
C LYS A 305 -16.14 -26.31 10.69
N ASN A 306 -15.05 -26.97 11.10
CA ASN A 306 -14.21 -26.52 12.21
C ASN A 306 -12.77 -26.21 11.76
N ARG A 307 -12.57 -26.04 10.46
CA ARG A 307 -11.25 -25.81 9.84
C ARG A 307 -11.20 -24.57 8.96
N LEU A 308 -12.34 -24.01 8.59
CA LEU A 308 -12.45 -22.81 7.79
C LEU A 308 -13.21 -21.73 8.57
N PHE A 309 -12.55 -20.62 8.83
CA PHE A 309 -13.12 -19.49 9.56
C PHE A 309 -13.00 -18.20 8.76
N TYR A 310 -14.04 -17.38 8.78
CA TYR A 310 -14.06 -16.06 8.18
C TYR A 310 -14.27 -15.00 9.24
N ILE A 311 -13.28 -14.13 9.41
CA ILE A 311 -13.21 -13.12 10.46
C ILE A 311 -13.01 -11.72 9.87
N HIS A 312 -13.35 -10.69 10.64
CA HIS A 312 -13.31 -9.29 10.20
C HIS A 312 -12.34 -8.44 11.04
N ASP A 313 -12.59 -8.33 12.31
CA ASP A 313 -11.95 -7.34 13.20
C ASP A 313 -10.98 -7.93 14.25
N VAL A 314 -10.50 -9.14 14.04
CA VAL A 314 -9.40 -9.69 14.86
C VAL A 314 -8.11 -8.94 14.52
N PRO A 315 -7.39 -8.37 15.50
CA PRO A 315 -6.12 -7.69 15.26
C PRO A 315 -5.07 -8.62 14.63
N MET A 316 -4.47 -8.18 13.52
CA MET A 316 -3.45 -8.97 12.79
C MET A 316 -2.30 -9.44 13.70
N PRO A 317 -1.76 -8.63 14.64
CA PRO A 317 -0.68 -9.09 15.52
C PRO A 317 -1.04 -10.33 16.36
N ILE A 318 -2.32 -10.54 16.70
CA ILE A 318 -2.76 -11.75 17.40
C ILE A 318 -2.63 -12.97 16.49
N LEU A 319 -3.03 -12.85 15.24
CA LEU A 319 -2.94 -13.93 14.26
C LEU A 319 -1.47 -14.24 13.93
N LEU A 320 -0.64 -13.23 13.74
CA LEU A 320 0.78 -13.38 13.39
C LEU A 320 1.60 -14.06 14.48
N ARG A 321 1.27 -13.86 15.75
CA ARG A 321 1.97 -14.51 16.87
C ARG A 321 1.72 -16.02 16.98
N HIS A 322 0.61 -16.49 16.45
CA HIS A 322 0.15 -17.87 16.66
C HIS A 322 0.00 -18.65 15.34
N GLY A 323 -0.12 -17.97 14.19
CA GLY A 323 -0.24 -18.60 12.89
C GLY A 323 1.06 -19.29 12.43
N LYS A 324 0.94 -20.25 11.54
CA LYS A 324 2.03 -21.07 11.01
C LYS A 324 2.39 -20.78 9.55
N GLY A 325 1.58 -20.03 8.84
CA GLY A 325 1.81 -19.64 7.47
C GLY A 325 0.83 -18.57 7.01
N MET A 326 1.18 -17.84 5.96
CA MET A 326 0.33 -16.83 5.34
C MET A 326 0.29 -17.00 3.83
N ILE A 327 -0.92 -16.98 3.29
CA ILE A 327 -1.16 -16.90 1.85
C ILE A 327 -1.64 -15.49 1.56
N THR A 328 -1.02 -14.82 0.61
CA THR A 328 -1.44 -13.47 0.21
C THR A 328 -1.27 -13.28 -1.30
N LEU A 329 -1.92 -12.27 -1.88
CA LEU A 329 -1.60 -11.84 -3.22
C LEU A 329 -0.25 -11.11 -3.22
N ASN A 330 -0.26 -9.87 -2.78
CA ASN A 330 0.92 -9.00 -2.73
C ASN A 330 0.82 -7.98 -1.58
N SER A 331 0.02 -8.30 -0.55
CA SER A 331 -0.21 -7.42 0.59
C SER A 331 1.04 -7.24 1.45
N THR A 332 1.25 -6.03 1.97
CA THR A 332 2.26 -5.75 3.00
C THR A 332 2.06 -6.54 4.30
N SER A 333 0.90 -7.19 4.48
CA SER A 333 0.70 -8.18 5.56
C SER A 333 1.69 -9.34 5.47
N GLY A 334 2.13 -9.71 4.25
CA GLY A 334 3.19 -10.70 4.04
C GLY A 334 4.51 -10.27 4.69
N LEU A 335 4.90 -9.01 4.55
CA LEU A 335 6.09 -8.47 5.23
C LEU A 335 5.95 -8.53 6.76
N SER A 336 4.76 -8.26 7.28
CA SER A 336 4.49 -8.41 8.72
C SER A 336 4.61 -9.86 9.18
N ALA A 337 4.20 -10.83 8.37
CA ALA A 337 4.37 -12.25 8.65
C ALA A 337 5.85 -12.67 8.62
N LEU A 338 6.62 -12.18 7.64
CA LEU A 338 8.05 -12.44 7.54
C LEU A 338 8.84 -11.90 8.74
N ILE A 339 8.45 -10.74 9.30
CA ILE A 339 9.03 -10.23 10.56
C ILE A 339 8.85 -11.23 11.71
N HIS A 340 7.75 -11.98 11.71
CA HIS A 340 7.48 -13.04 12.69
C HIS A 340 8.10 -14.39 12.31
N ASN A 341 9.00 -14.43 11.33
CA ASN A 341 9.61 -15.66 10.81
C ASN A 341 8.57 -16.69 10.33
N MET A 342 7.43 -16.21 9.85
CA MET A 342 6.33 -17.03 9.35
C MET A 342 6.54 -17.31 7.85
N PRO A 343 6.38 -18.56 7.39
CA PRO A 343 6.34 -18.87 5.97
C PRO A 343 5.25 -18.06 5.25
N VAL A 344 5.59 -17.49 4.10
CA VAL A 344 4.66 -16.71 3.26
C VAL A 344 4.73 -17.22 1.83
N ILE A 345 3.57 -17.38 1.20
CA ILE A 345 3.44 -17.52 -0.25
C ILE A 345 2.70 -16.29 -0.80
N ALA A 346 3.31 -15.63 -1.79
CA ALA A 346 2.70 -14.55 -2.55
C ALA A 346 2.21 -15.09 -3.89
N LEU A 347 0.90 -14.99 -4.14
CA LEU A 347 0.28 -15.48 -5.38
C LEU A 347 0.06 -14.35 -6.42
N GLY A 348 0.49 -13.15 -6.08
CA GLY A 348 0.57 -11.99 -6.98
C GLY A 348 1.99 -11.44 -6.99
N ARG A 349 2.22 -10.40 -7.78
CA ARG A 349 3.53 -9.76 -7.91
C ARG A 349 3.80 -8.87 -6.69
N ALA A 350 4.60 -9.35 -5.75
CA ALA A 350 5.06 -8.60 -4.57
C ALA A 350 6.56 -8.26 -4.68
N ASN A 351 6.96 -7.11 -4.13
CA ASN A 351 8.37 -6.73 -4.11
C ASN A 351 9.24 -7.62 -3.19
N TYR A 352 8.61 -8.28 -2.23
CA TYR A 352 9.25 -9.21 -1.29
C TYR A 352 9.14 -10.67 -1.73
N ASP A 353 8.54 -10.96 -2.88
CA ASP A 353 8.50 -12.32 -3.43
C ASP A 353 9.85 -12.65 -4.06
N ILE A 354 10.73 -13.15 -3.22
CA ILE A 354 12.16 -13.36 -3.49
C ILE A 354 12.53 -14.76 -3.01
N PRO A 355 13.34 -15.52 -3.78
CA PRO A 355 13.93 -16.76 -3.30
C PRO A 355 14.55 -16.59 -1.90
N GLU A 356 14.52 -17.65 -1.09
CA GLU A 356 14.96 -17.66 0.32
C GLU A 356 14.15 -16.78 1.29
N ILE A 357 13.29 -15.87 0.80
CA ILE A 357 12.42 -15.03 1.65
C ILE A 357 10.99 -15.56 1.68
N THR A 358 10.44 -15.94 0.52
CA THR A 358 9.08 -16.47 0.38
C THR A 358 9.10 -17.87 -0.20
N HIS A 359 8.00 -18.60 -0.02
CA HIS A 359 7.82 -19.93 -0.61
C HIS A 359 7.69 -19.81 -2.14
N GLN A 360 8.59 -20.49 -2.88
CA GLN A 360 8.70 -20.40 -4.34
C GLN A 360 8.02 -21.54 -5.09
N ARG A 361 7.48 -22.53 -4.38
CA ARG A 361 6.80 -23.68 -4.98
C ARG A 361 5.29 -23.46 -5.03
N SER A 362 4.56 -24.49 -5.45
CA SER A 362 3.11 -24.42 -5.58
C SER A 362 2.37 -24.20 -4.25
N LEU A 363 1.16 -23.65 -4.31
CA LEU A 363 0.28 -23.55 -3.15
C LEU A 363 -0.06 -24.94 -2.57
N ALA A 364 -0.13 -25.98 -3.41
CA ALA A 364 -0.36 -27.35 -2.96
C ALA A 364 0.78 -27.87 -2.05
N GLU A 365 2.01 -27.53 -2.37
CA GLU A 365 3.17 -27.87 -1.53
C GLU A 365 3.23 -27.01 -0.26
N PHE A 366 2.81 -25.75 -0.34
CA PHE A 366 2.83 -24.84 0.80
C PHE A 366 2.01 -25.34 1.99
N TRP A 367 0.90 -26.03 1.75
CA TRP A 367 0.09 -26.59 2.83
C TRP A 367 0.82 -27.63 3.68
N ASN A 368 1.70 -28.41 3.06
CA ASN A 368 2.35 -29.54 3.69
C ASN A 368 3.81 -29.28 4.07
N ASN A 369 4.50 -28.47 3.28
CA ASN A 369 5.92 -28.17 3.47
C ASN A 369 6.23 -26.70 3.17
N PRO A 370 5.74 -25.77 4.00
CA PRO A 370 5.96 -24.33 3.80
C PRO A 370 7.45 -24.00 4.03
N GLN A 371 8.06 -23.32 3.06
CA GLN A 371 9.43 -22.81 3.20
C GLN A 371 9.43 -21.62 4.18
N LYS A 372 10.23 -21.70 5.22
CA LYS A 372 10.49 -20.56 6.12
C LYS A 372 11.41 -19.55 5.45
N PRO A 373 11.27 -18.25 5.76
CA PRO A 373 12.24 -17.26 5.30
C PRO A 373 13.64 -17.57 5.88
N ASP A 374 14.67 -17.43 5.06
CA ASP A 374 16.03 -17.38 5.57
C ASP A 374 16.22 -16.09 6.39
N PRO A 375 16.62 -16.18 7.68
CA PRO A 375 16.71 -15.02 8.55
C PRO A 375 17.71 -13.97 8.07
N MET A 376 18.80 -14.38 7.41
CA MET A 376 19.83 -13.46 6.94
C MET A 376 19.36 -12.75 5.67
N ALA A 377 18.76 -13.47 4.71
CA ALA A 377 18.19 -12.90 3.50
C ALA A 377 17.08 -11.90 3.82
N PHE A 378 16.14 -12.26 4.71
CA PHE A 378 15.08 -11.33 5.12
C PHE A 378 15.62 -10.13 5.89
N ARG A 379 16.61 -10.31 6.77
CA ARG A 379 17.27 -9.20 7.47
C ARG A 379 17.93 -8.23 6.51
N ALA A 380 18.63 -8.73 5.49
CA ALA A 380 19.27 -7.92 4.47
C ALA A 380 18.23 -7.10 3.68
N TYR A 381 17.16 -7.75 3.21
CA TYR A 381 16.03 -7.09 2.56
C TYR A 381 15.40 -6.01 3.45
N HIS A 382 15.08 -6.34 4.70
CA HIS A 382 14.45 -5.42 5.65
C HIS A 382 15.35 -4.19 5.92
N LEU A 383 16.63 -4.41 6.26
CA LEU A 383 17.57 -3.31 6.52
C LEU A 383 17.83 -2.46 5.28
N TYR A 384 17.88 -3.07 4.09
CA TYR A 384 18.02 -2.31 2.85
C TYR A 384 16.88 -1.31 2.70
N HIS A 385 15.63 -1.76 2.82
CA HIS A 385 14.48 -0.88 2.72
C HIS A 385 14.48 0.21 3.78
N LEU A 386 14.75 -0.13 5.06
CA LEU A 386 14.83 0.85 6.14
C LEU A 386 15.91 1.92 5.92
N ASN A 387 16.99 1.58 5.23
CA ASN A 387 18.08 2.53 4.92
C ASN A 387 17.86 3.31 3.63
N LYS A 388 17.11 2.76 2.66
CA LYS A 388 17.03 3.31 1.30
C LYS A 388 15.67 3.89 0.95
N THR A 389 14.60 3.18 1.26
CA THR A 389 13.28 3.48 0.70
C THR A 389 12.25 3.94 1.74
N GLN A 390 12.50 3.67 3.04
CA GLN A 390 11.54 3.94 4.09
C GLN A 390 11.90 5.22 4.85
N ILE A 391 10.93 6.12 4.98
CA ILE A 391 11.03 7.36 5.76
C ILE A 391 10.14 7.22 6.98
N ASN A 392 10.66 7.55 8.17
CA ASN A 392 9.86 7.53 9.39
C ASN A 392 8.71 8.53 9.27
N GLY A 393 7.47 8.05 9.29
CA GLY A 393 6.35 8.94 9.09
C GLY A 393 5.00 8.25 8.92
N SER A 394 3.99 9.11 8.82
CA SER A 394 2.63 8.77 8.39
C SER A 394 2.06 9.96 7.64
N PHE A 395 1.54 9.75 6.43
CA PHE A 395 0.93 10.78 5.61
C PHE A 395 -0.26 11.48 6.31
N TYR A 396 -0.91 10.76 7.21
CA TYR A 396 -2.10 11.25 7.92
C TYR A 396 -1.80 11.93 9.26
N ASN A 397 -0.53 12.06 9.60
CA ASN A 397 -0.09 12.81 10.78
C ASN A 397 1.17 13.63 10.48
N LYS A 398 2.34 13.00 10.49
CA LYS A 398 3.62 13.65 10.27
C LYS A 398 4.61 12.71 9.59
N VAL A 399 5.29 13.17 8.57
CA VAL A 399 6.49 12.54 8.00
C VAL A 399 7.70 13.29 8.53
N ILE A 400 8.69 12.57 9.03
CA ILE A 400 9.91 13.16 9.63
C ILE A 400 10.89 13.47 8.51
N LEU A 401 10.94 14.73 8.14
CA LEU A 401 11.88 15.24 7.14
C LEU A 401 13.11 15.86 7.85
N PRO A 402 14.31 15.70 7.30
CA PRO A 402 15.53 16.26 7.89
C PRO A 402 15.46 17.78 8.00
N SER A 403 15.95 18.33 9.12
CA SER A 403 15.96 19.78 9.37
C SER A 403 17.14 20.50 8.72
N LYS A 404 18.12 19.75 8.19
CA LYS A 404 19.31 20.31 7.54
C LYS A 404 19.23 20.13 6.04
N LYS A 405 19.83 21.06 5.30
CA LYS A 405 20.02 20.94 3.85
C LYS A 405 20.93 19.76 3.56
N PHE A 406 20.61 18.99 2.54
CA PHE A 406 21.51 17.99 1.98
C PHE A 406 22.61 18.69 1.18
N LEU A 407 23.83 18.20 1.29
CA LEU A 407 25.00 18.72 0.59
C LEU A 407 25.18 18.03 -0.76
#